data_bcb5b11220b462ce176d8e3672922b88
#
_entry.id   bcb5b11220b462ce176d8e3672922b88
#
_cell.length_a   1.000
_cell.length_b   1.000
_cell.length_c   1.000
_cell.angle_alpha   90.00
_cell.angle_beta   90.00
_cell.angle_gamma   90.00
#
_symmetry.space_group_name_H-M   'P 1'
#
loop_
_entity.id
_entity.type
_entity.pdbx_description
1 polymer ?
#
loop_
_entity_poly.entity_id
_entity_poly.type
_entity_poly.pdbx_seq_one_letter_code
_entity_poly.pdbx_strand_id
1 'polypeptide(L)'
;MRIGLFTDSYPPYINGVSTSVETLKYALEAEGHIVYVVTVGQDATTYSYDEEKHILKVPGLPLGIYDYRAASIYPLKVIKKIRSWNLDVIHSQTELCMGIFARLLAKQYHIPLVHTYHTMYKDYTYYVSRNHKYFDMGCKKAVEYLSKFYCDNTADTFIVPTIKTYHLFRDEYHYNKEIYIVPTGIDSSRFNRENVDMLKVGEMRKKLGYKKNDFVYLFVGRMAQEKNILFLLEAMEEIKRKKKSNIKLLLVGDGPDKDLYDKKMKEMELTDCVKFFGSAPWTDMPLYYHLSQAFLTASVTETQGLTVIEALAAEKPVLCIEDEAFHTMVVDKLNGMFFNDVSTCVKEMIELSTNKKEYNLLKKQTKSSIKSYSLSSFANSVLDVYKVAIDNFNNKKDFPNIVHNTVKKLFDKKEDEEWKLS
;
A
#
# COMPACT_ATOMS: atom_id res chain seq x y z
N MET A 1 -11.49 -12.76 -18.18
CA MET A 1 -10.47 -13.65 -17.58
C MET A 1 -10.88 -14.05 -16.17
N ARG A 2 -10.39 -15.21 -15.71
CA ARG A 2 -10.45 -15.66 -14.33
C ARG A 2 -9.10 -15.42 -13.68
N ILE A 3 -9.06 -14.55 -12.70
CA ILE A 3 -7.81 -13.98 -12.14
C ILE A 3 -7.70 -14.42 -10.67
N GLY A 4 -6.56 -14.99 -10.28
CA GLY A 4 -6.26 -15.33 -8.90
C GLY A 4 -5.32 -14.33 -8.26
N LEU A 5 -5.78 -13.53 -7.28
CA LEU A 5 -4.95 -12.62 -6.48
C LEU A 5 -4.52 -13.33 -5.19
N PHE A 6 -3.21 -13.47 -4.98
CA PHE A 6 -2.63 -14.13 -3.81
C PHE A 6 -1.91 -13.11 -2.93
N THR A 7 -2.32 -12.99 -1.68
CA THR A 7 -1.80 -11.97 -0.75
C THR A 7 -1.79 -12.46 0.69
N ASP A 8 -0.75 -12.10 1.44
CA ASP A 8 -0.70 -12.36 2.89
C ASP A 8 -1.53 -11.35 3.70
N SER A 9 -1.92 -10.21 3.08
CA SER A 9 -2.69 -9.15 3.72
C SER A 9 -3.91 -8.75 2.88
N TYR A 10 -5.10 -8.86 3.47
CA TYR A 10 -6.38 -8.48 2.87
C TYR A 10 -7.35 -7.99 3.96
N PRO A 11 -8.39 -7.20 3.66
CA PRO A 11 -9.34 -6.78 4.68
C PRO A 11 -9.84 -7.92 5.58
N PRO A 12 -9.97 -7.67 6.90
CA PRO A 12 -10.07 -6.36 7.57
C PRO A 12 -8.74 -5.72 7.98
N TYR A 13 -7.58 -6.23 7.55
CA TYR A 13 -6.29 -5.57 7.82
C TYR A 13 -6.21 -4.23 7.11
N ILE A 14 -5.77 -3.18 7.82
CA ILE A 14 -5.67 -1.82 7.30
C ILE A 14 -4.19 -1.49 7.02
N ASN A 15 -3.77 -1.66 5.77
CA ASN A 15 -2.46 -1.25 5.28
C ASN A 15 -2.48 -1.04 3.76
N GLY A 16 -1.44 -0.42 3.20
CA GLY A 16 -1.38 -0.09 1.78
C GLY A 16 -1.50 -1.30 0.84
N VAL A 17 -0.96 -2.47 1.22
CA VAL A 17 -1.06 -3.69 0.42
C VAL A 17 -2.50 -4.19 0.38
N SER A 18 -3.13 -4.30 1.54
CA SER A 18 -4.53 -4.74 1.67
C SER A 18 -5.47 -3.84 0.85
N THR A 19 -5.31 -2.52 0.97
CA THR A 19 -6.08 -1.53 0.19
C THR A 19 -5.83 -1.68 -1.31
N SER A 20 -4.58 -1.85 -1.74
CA SER A 20 -4.23 -2.02 -3.15
C SER A 20 -4.86 -3.26 -3.76
N VAL A 21 -4.80 -4.41 -3.06
CA VAL A 21 -5.34 -5.68 -3.56
C VAL A 21 -6.87 -5.64 -3.62
N GLU A 22 -7.52 -5.07 -2.61
CA GLU A 22 -8.99 -4.89 -2.61
C GLU A 22 -9.42 -3.97 -3.75
N THR A 23 -8.72 -2.84 -3.93
CA THR A 23 -8.97 -1.90 -5.02
C THR A 23 -8.79 -2.56 -6.38
N LEU A 24 -7.73 -3.37 -6.56
CA LEU A 24 -7.48 -4.11 -7.80
C LEU A 24 -8.61 -5.11 -8.09
N LYS A 25 -9.07 -5.84 -7.06
CA LYS A 25 -10.20 -6.75 -7.21
C LYS A 25 -11.43 -6.03 -7.76
N TYR A 26 -11.86 -4.94 -7.09
CA TYR A 26 -13.02 -4.17 -7.53
C TYR A 26 -12.85 -3.57 -8.93
N ALA A 27 -11.65 -3.06 -9.24
CA ALA A 27 -11.37 -2.47 -10.53
C ALA A 27 -11.45 -3.50 -11.67
N LEU A 28 -10.90 -4.70 -11.48
CA LEU A 28 -10.94 -5.79 -12.46
C LEU A 28 -12.36 -6.37 -12.62
N GLU A 29 -13.14 -6.47 -11.53
CA GLU A 29 -14.53 -6.92 -11.57
C GLU A 29 -15.41 -5.92 -12.29
N ALA A 30 -15.17 -4.61 -12.14
CA ALA A 30 -15.87 -3.56 -12.89
C ALA A 30 -15.61 -3.62 -14.41
N GLU A 31 -14.45 -4.14 -14.82
CA GLU A 31 -14.11 -4.40 -16.24
C GLU A 31 -14.61 -5.79 -16.72
N GLY A 32 -15.46 -6.47 -15.94
CA GLY A 32 -16.12 -7.71 -16.34
C GLY A 32 -15.29 -8.99 -16.16
N HIS A 33 -14.26 -8.98 -15.31
CA HIS A 33 -13.46 -10.14 -15.00
C HIS A 33 -13.93 -10.84 -13.74
N ILE A 34 -13.64 -12.15 -13.59
CA ILE A 34 -13.92 -12.90 -12.36
C ILE A 34 -12.62 -12.94 -11.55
N VAL A 35 -12.67 -12.42 -10.33
CA VAL A 35 -11.48 -12.29 -9.48
C VAL A 35 -11.64 -13.11 -8.21
N TYR A 36 -10.71 -14.01 -8.00
CA TYR A 36 -10.58 -14.84 -6.79
C TYR A 36 -9.45 -14.31 -5.93
N VAL A 37 -9.69 -14.15 -4.63
CA VAL A 37 -8.64 -13.77 -3.67
C VAL A 37 -8.30 -14.96 -2.79
N VAL A 38 -7.01 -15.27 -2.67
CA VAL A 38 -6.48 -16.23 -1.71
C VAL A 38 -5.63 -15.49 -0.70
N THR A 39 -6.04 -15.54 0.57
CA THR A 39 -5.38 -14.76 1.64
C THR A 39 -5.30 -15.54 2.95
N VAL A 40 -4.51 -15.00 3.90
CA VAL A 40 -4.39 -15.56 5.25
C VAL A 40 -5.55 -15.07 6.11
N GLY A 41 -6.25 -16.01 6.74
CA GLY A 41 -7.34 -15.71 7.67
C GLY A 41 -6.87 -15.34 9.07
N GLN A 42 -7.80 -14.79 9.87
CA GLN A 42 -7.54 -14.48 11.29
C GLN A 42 -7.65 -15.72 12.19
N ASP A 43 -8.32 -16.77 11.72
CA ASP A 43 -8.42 -18.05 12.41
C ASP A 43 -7.14 -18.88 12.18
N ALA A 44 -6.68 -19.57 13.22
CA ALA A 44 -5.47 -20.40 13.19
C ALA A 44 -5.74 -21.82 12.63
N THR A 45 -6.99 -22.25 12.53
CA THR A 45 -7.35 -23.64 12.25
C THR A 45 -8.31 -23.82 11.09
N THR A 46 -9.13 -22.80 10.78
CA THR A 46 -10.27 -22.93 9.89
C THR A 46 -10.00 -22.32 8.51
N TYR A 47 -10.24 -23.10 7.48
CA TYR A 47 -10.35 -22.64 6.10
C TYR A 47 -11.75 -22.10 5.86
N SER A 48 -11.88 -20.96 5.20
CA SER A 48 -13.17 -20.39 4.82
C SER A 48 -13.18 -19.89 3.40
N TYR A 49 -14.31 -20.06 2.72
CA TYR A 49 -14.52 -19.55 1.37
C TYR A 49 -15.84 -18.78 1.31
N ASP A 50 -15.77 -17.53 0.95
CA ASP A 50 -16.92 -16.68 0.66
C ASP A 50 -17.22 -16.80 -0.84
N GLU A 51 -18.33 -17.49 -1.17
CA GLU A 51 -18.71 -17.75 -2.56
C GLU A 51 -19.19 -16.52 -3.31
N GLU A 52 -19.80 -15.54 -2.61
CA GLU A 52 -20.28 -14.30 -3.23
C GLU A 52 -19.13 -13.37 -3.57
N LYS A 53 -18.17 -13.26 -2.65
CA LYS A 53 -17.01 -12.37 -2.80
C LYS A 53 -15.81 -13.06 -3.46
N HIS A 54 -15.86 -14.36 -3.69
CA HIS A 54 -14.75 -15.18 -4.17
C HIS A 54 -13.47 -15.04 -3.32
N ILE A 55 -13.60 -15.03 -1.99
CA ILE A 55 -12.47 -14.89 -1.06
C ILE A 55 -12.22 -16.18 -0.33
N LEU A 56 -11.04 -16.76 -0.53
CA LEU A 56 -10.57 -17.95 0.17
C LEU A 56 -9.56 -17.53 1.24
N LYS A 57 -9.85 -17.89 2.49
CA LYS A 57 -8.95 -17.64 3.63
C LYS A 57 -8.34 -18.95 4.10
N VAL A 58 -7.00 -18.99 4.16
CA VAL A 58 -6.25 -20.09 4.75
C VAL A 58 -5.93 -19.81 6.21
N PRO A 59 -5.85 -20.82 7.09
CA PRO A 59 -5.50 -20.65 8.48
C PRO A 59 -4.14 -19.95 8.64
N GLY A 60 -4.04 -19.03 9.61
CA GLY A 60 -2.81 -18.31 9.87
C GLY A 60 -2.52 -18.16 11.36
N LEU A 61 -1.27 -18.42 11.78
CA LEU A 61 -0.78 -18.21 13.14
C LEU A 61 -0.18 -16.81 13.28
N PRO A 62 -0.51 -16.03 14.33
CA PRO A 62 0.08 -14.71 14.53
C PRO A 62 1.59 -14.81 14.77
N LEU A 63 2.36 -13.96 14.10
CA LEU A 63 3.83 -13.91 14.24
C LEU A 63 4.31 -12.98 15.36
N GLY A 64 3.40 -12.19 15.96
CA GLY A 64 3.77 -11.19 16.95
C GLY A 64 4.50 -9.97 16.37
N ILE A 65 4.56 -9.88 15.05
CA ILE A 65 5.12 -8.73 14.32
C ILE A 65 3.95 -8.11 13.55
N TYR A 66 3.41 -6.99 14.04
CA TYR A 66 2.19 -6.39 13.50
C TYR A 66 1.04 -7.39 13.33
N ASP A 67 0.23 -7.20 12.31
CA ASP A 67 -0.86 -8.10 11.93
C ASP A 67 -0.41 -9.27 11.04
N TYR A 68 0.90 -9.48 10.88
CA TYR A 68 1.41 -10.56 10.04
C TYR A 68 1.16 -11.92 10.67
N ARG A 69 0.73 -12.85 9.82
CA ARG A 69 0.42 -14.24 10.20
C ARG A 69 1.16 -15.20 9.28
N ALA A 70 1.73 -16.24 9.87
CA ALA A 70 2.30 -17.34 9.11
C ALA A 70 1.18 -18.32 8.72
N ALA A 71 1.16 -18.74 7.47
CA ALA A 71 0.27 -19.76 6.95
C ALA A 71 1.08 -20.89 6.31
N SER A 72 0.40 -21.97 5.94
CA SER A 72 1.02 -23.02 5.13
C SER A 72 1.41 -22.43 3.76
N ILE A 73 2.64 -22.66 3.34
CA ILE A 73 3.14 -22.28 2.01
C ILE A 73 2.58 -23.18 0.90
N TYR A 74 1.92 -24.27 1.25
CA TYR A 74 1.24 -25.17 0.32
C TYR A 74 0.06 -25.85 1.00
N PRO A 75 -1.09 -25.15 1.17
CA PRO A 75 -2.25 -25.65 1.89
C PRO A 75 -3.05 -26.65 1.01
N LEU A 76 -2.75 -27.94 1.12
CA LEU A 76 -3.32 -29.03 0.31
C LEU A 76 -4.84 -29.01 0.24
N LYS A 77 -5.51 -28.70 1.36
CA LYS A 77 -6.98 -28.71 1.46
C LYS A 77 -7.70 -27.78 0.49
N VAL A 78 -7.05 -26.72 0.03
CA VAL A 78 -7.67 -25.70 -0.85
C VAL A 78 -7.31 -25.86 -2.33
N ILE A 79 -6.33 -26.69 -2.65
CA ILE A 79 -5.81 -26.84 -4.01
C ILE A 79 -6.90 -27.30 -4.98
N LYS A 80 -7.70 -28.30 -4.59
CA LYS A 80 -8.81 -28.79 -5.43
C LYS A 80 -9.83 -27.69 -5.74
N LYS A 81 -10.16 -26.85 -4.74
CA LYS A 81 -11.06 -25.70 -4.93
C LYS A 81 -10.45 -24.68 -5.89
N ILE A 82 -9.18 -24.31 -5.69
CA ILE A 82 -8.49 -23.32 -6.57
C ILE A 82 -8.40 -23.86 -8.00
N ARG A 83 -8.08 -25.14 -8.17
CA ARG A 83 -8.03 -25.77 -9.49
C ARG A 83 -9.38 -25.70 -10.22
N SER A 84 -10.51 -25.83 -9.51
CA SER A 84 -11.86 -25.74 -10.11
C SER A 84 -12.19 -24.34 -10.64
N TRP A 85 -11.44 -23.31 -10.26
CA TRP A 85 -11.64 -21.94 -10.77
C TRP A 85 -11.13 -21.76 -12.21
N ASN A 86 -10.25 -22.65 -12.69
CA ASN A 86 -9.64 -22.58 -14.02
C ASN A 86 -9.05 -21.20 -14.29
N LEU A 87 -8.10 -20.78 -13.45
CA LEU A 87 -7.49 -19.46 -13.52
C LEU A 87 -6.70 -19.28 -14.82
N ASP A 88 -6.87 -18.13 -15.48
CA ASP A 88 -6.11 -17.72 -16.66
C ASP A 88 -4.76 -17.11 -16.27
N VAL A 89 -4.69 -16.49 -15.09
CA VAL A 89 -3.49 -15.83 -14.55
C VAL A 89 -3.51 -15.88 -13.02
N ILE A 90 -2.34 -16.04 -12.44
CA ILE A 90 -2.09 -15.88 -10.99
C ILE A 90 -1.29 -14.59 -10.80
N HIS A 91 -1.76 -13.73 -9.88
CA HIS A 91 -1.08 -12.49 -9.52
C HIS A 91 -0.71 -12.50 -8.04
N SER A 92 0.57 -12.65 -7.75
CA SER A 92 1.12 -12.58 -6.40
C SER A 92 1.32 -11.13 -5.98
N GLN A 93 0.78 -10.77 -4.81
CA GLN A 93 0.81 -9.41 -4.26
C GLN A 93 1.76 -9.27 -3.06
N THR A 94 2.31 -10.39 -2.58
CA THR A 94 3.25 -10.45 -1.47
C THR A 94 4.28 -11.54 -1.70
N GLU A 95 5.38 -11.50 -0.95
CA GLU A 95 6.52 -12.42 -1.06
C GLU A 95 6.48 -13.55 -0.04
N LEU A 96 5.60 -13.48 0.96
CA LEU A 96 5.54 -14.44 2.06
C LEU A 96 4.75 -15.69 1.71
N CYS A 97 3.98 -16.25 2.64
CA CYS A 97 3.33 -17.55 2.51
C CYS A 97 2.46 -17.66 1.26
N MET A 98 1.59 -16.68 1.02
CA MET A 98 0.70 -16.69 -0.15
C MET A 98 1.44 -16.39 -1.45
N GLY A 99 2.49 -15.60 -1.39
CA GLY A 99 3.38 -15.39 -2.53
C GLY A 99 4.12 -16.65 -2.97
N ILE A 100 4.62 -17.44 -2.01
CA ILE A 100 5.24 -18.75 -2.27
C ILE A 100 4.18 -19.72 -2.83
N PHE A 101 3.01 -19.77 -2.22
CA PHE A 101 1.90 -20.62 -2.66
C PHE A 101 1.49 -20.31 -4.11
N ALA A 102 1.34 -19.03 -4.45
CA ALA A 102 1.03 -18.59 -5.81
C ALA A 102 2.04 -19.15 -6.84
N ARG A 103 3.33 -19.09 -6.53
CA ARG A 103 4.42 -19.56 -7.38
C ARG A 103 4.41 -21.07 -7.57
N LEU A 104 4.17 -21.79 -6.48
CA LEU A 104 4.07 -23.26 -6.54
C LEU A 104 2.87 -23.72 -7.38
N LEU A 105 1.71 -23.08 -7.21
CA LEU A 105 0.52 -23.35 -8.02
C LEU A 105 0.71 -22.98 -9.50
N ALA A 106 1.25 -21.80 -9.78
CA ALA A 106 1.51 -21.35 -11.14
C ALA A 106 2.41 -22.35 -11.89
N LYS A 107 3.48 -22.81 -11.25
CA LYS A 107 4.38 -23.82 -11.80
C LYS A 107 3.70 -25.18 -11.98
N GLN A 108 2.94 -25.64 -10.98
CA GLN A 108 2.30 -26.94 -10.99
C GLN A 108 1.20 -27.05 -12.06
N TYR A 109 0.39 -26.01 -12.21
CA TYR A 109 -0.76 -26.02 -13.10
C TYR A 109 -0.53 -25.28 -14.42
N HIS A 110 0.71 -24.86 -14.69
CA HIS A 110 1.08 -24.13 -15.91
C HIS A 110 0.21 -22.89 -16.14
N ILE A 111 0.12 -22.05 -15.13
CA ILE A 111 -0.61 -20.79 -15.17
C ILE A 111 0.40 -19.65 -15.18
N PRO A 112 0.26 -18.62 -16.06
CA PRO A 112 1.12 -17.44 -16.06
C PRO A 112 1.11 -16.75 -14.69
N LEU A 113 2.28 -16.32 -14.23
CA LEU A 113 2.46 -15.64 -12.93
C LEU A 113 2.92 -14.20 -13.11
N VAL A 114 2.14 -13.28 -12.57
CA VAL A 114 2.50 -11.88 -12.39
C VAL A 114 2.86 -11.63 -10.93
N HIS A 115 3.80 -10.75 -10.65
CA HIS A 115 4.14 -10.34 -9.29
C HIS A 115 4.17 -8.82 -9.17
N THR A 116 3.50 -8.27 -8.14
CA THR A 116 3.62 -6.85 -7.77
C THR A 116 4.38 -6.69 -6.46
N TYR A 117 5.39 -5.82 -6.47
CA TYR A 117 6.19 -5.47 -5.30
C TYR A 117 5.58 -4.25 -4.59
N HIS A 118 5.07 -4.45 -3.38
CA HIS A 118 4.35 -3.41 -2.64
C HIS A 118 5.14 -2.79 -1.51
N THR A 119 6.20 -3.44 -1.02
CA THR A 119 6.85 -3.05 0.24
C THR A 119 8.34 -2.86 0.06
N MET A 120 8.85 -1.69 0.42
CA MET A 120 10.30 -1.39 0.46
C MET A 120 10.96 -2.12 1.64
N TYR A 121 11.03 -3.46 1.57
CA TYR A 121 11.53 -4.30 2.68
C TYR A 121 12.89 -3.88 3.22
N LYS A 122 13.76 -3.30 2.38
CA LYS A 122 15.07 -2.79 2.81
C LYS A 122 14.96 -1.69 3.87
N ASP A 123 13.85 -0.95 3.86
CA ASP A 123 13.62 0.16 4.79
C ASP A 123 12.98 -0.30 6.11
N TYR A 124 12.58 -1.59 6.18
CA TYR A 124 11.97 -2.20 7.37
C TYR A 124 12.91 -3.16 8.11
N THR A 125 14.13 -3.35 7.64
CA THR A 125 15.09 -4.27 8.26
C THR A 125 15.45 -3.91 9.69
N TYR A 126 15.33 -2.63 10.07
CA TYR A 126 15.60 -2.15 11.43
C TYR A 126 14.67 -2.79 12.49
N TYR A 127 13.46 -3.20 12.12
CA TYR A 127 12.57 -3.93 13.04
C TYR A 127 13.15 -5.28 13.48
N VAL A 128 13.87 -5.93 12.59
CA VAL A 128 14.55 -7.21 12.87
C VAL A 128 15.92 -7.00 13.47
N SER A 129 16.67 -6.04 12.93
CA SER A 129 18.05 -5.76 13.31
C SER A 129 18.17 -5.01 14.64
N ARG A 130 17.06 -4.44 15.15
CA ARG A 130 17.04 -3.60 16.36
C ARG A 130 18.13 -2.50 16.31
N ASN A 131 18.34 -1.93 15.12
CA ASN A 131 19.34 -0.88 14.84
C ASN A 131 20.83 -1.31 15.03
N HIS A 132 21.13 -2.60 15.09
CA HIS A 132 22.51 -3.08 15.05
C HIS A 132 23.08 -3.01 13.64
N LYS A 133 23.96 -2.02 13.37
CA LYS A 133 24.44 -1.63 12.03
C LYS A 133 24.92 -2.80 11.15
N TYR A 134 25.76 -3.70 11.68
CA TYR A 134 26.27 -4.83 10.89
C TYR A 134 25.22 -5.89 10.61
N PHE A 135 24.31 -6.11 11.55
CA PHE A 135 23.19 -7.04 11.38
C PHE A 135 22.17 -6.48 10.38
N ASP A 136 21.89 -5.18 10.45
CA ASP A 136 21.01 -4.50 9.48
C ASP A 136 21.55 -4.61 8.04
N MET A 137 22.86 -4.46 7.86
CA MET A 137 23.52 -4.62 6.57
C MET A 137 23.36 -6.04 6.01
N GLY A 138 23.44 -7.05 6.88
CA GLY A 138 23.16 -8.46 6.53
C GLY A 138 21.69 -8.68 6.14
N CYS A 139 20.77 -8.12 6.92
CA CYS A 139 19.33 -8.16 6.63
C CYS A 139 19.00 -7.50 5.28
N LYS A 140 19.56 -6.34 4.97
CA LYS A 140 19.38 -5.65 3.68
C LYS A 140 19.85 -6.49 2.50
N LYS A 141 21.01 -7.14 2.59
CA LYS A 141 21.50 -8.06 1.55
C LYS A 141 20.62 -9.29 1.39
N ALA A 142 20.10 -9.84 2.49
CA ALA A 142 19.16 -10.96 2.43
C ALA A 142 17.84 -10.54 1.76
N VAL A 143 17.33 -9.38 2.08
CA VAL A 143 16.13 -8.79 1.44
C VAL A 143 16.38 -8.58 -0.07
N GLU A 144 17.51 -8.01 -0.46
CA GLU A 144 17.89 -7.85 -1.87
C GLU A 144 17.87 -9.20 -2.60
N TYR A 145 18.57 -10.21 -2.06
CA TYR A 145 18.64 -11.53 -2.65
C TYR A 145 17.25 -12.18 -2.81
N LEU A 146 16.43 -12.13 -1.76
CA LEU A 146 15.08 -12.69 -1.79
C LEU A 146 14.18 -11.94 -2.79
N SER A 147 14.22 -10.61 -2.81
CA SER A 147 13.45 -9.80 -3.74
C SER A 147 13.81 -10.13 -5.20
N LYS A 148 15.10 -10.22 -5.51
CA LYS A 148 15.57 -10.63 -6.84
C LYS A 148 15.12 -12.05 -7.19
N PHE A 149 15.26 -13.00 -6.27
CA PHE A 149 14.85 -14.39 -6.49
C PHE A 149 13.36 -14.48 -6.83
N TYR A 150 12.51 -13.77 -6.10
CA TYR A 150 11.06 -13.75 -6.37
C TYR A 150 10.70 -13.09 -7.70
N CYS A 151 11.44 -12.08 -8.13
CA CYS A 151 11.17 -11.37 -9.37
C CYS A 151 11.81 -12.07 -10.59
N ASP A 152 13.06 -12.48 -10.49
CA ASP A 152 13.86 -12.99 -11.63
C ASP A 152 13.47 -14.40 -12.08
N ASN A 153 13.32 -15.31 -11.13
CA ASN A 153 13.28 -16.73 -11.44
C ASN A 153 11.89 -17.35 -11.43
N THR A 154 10.90 -16.62 -10.91
CA THR A 154 9.61 -17.23 -10.58
C THR A 154 8.41 -16.52 -11.18
N ALA A 155 8.53 -15.27 -11.64
CA ALA A 155 7.46 -14.53 -12.29
C ALA A 155 7.68 -14.38 -13.80
N ASP A 156 6.58 -14.38 -14.57
CA ASP A 156 6.61 -14.14 -16.03
C ASP A 156 6.64 -12.66 -16.33
N THR A 157 6.04 -11.84 -15.46
CA THR A 157 6.11 -10.37 -15.50
C THR A 157 6.17 -9.79 -14.09
N PHE A 158 6.74 -8.60 -13.99
CA PHE A 158 6.98 -7.92 -12.73
C PHE A 158 6.46 -6.48 -12.73
N ILE A 159 5.67 -6.13 -11.73
CA ILE A 159 5.05 -4.81 -11.55
C ILE A 159 5.66 -4.12 -10.33
N VAL A 160 5.90 -2.84 -10.46
CA VAL A 160 6.25 -1.91 -9.38
C VAL A 160 5.33 -0.69 -9.41
N PRO A 161 4.98 -0.08 -8.26
CA PRO A 161 4.01 1.01 -8.24
C PRO A 161 4.56 2.37 -8.64
N THR A 162 5.88 2.59 -8.53
CA THR A 162 6.50 3.91 -8.79
C THR A 162 7.88 3.82 -9.43
N ILE A 163 8.34 4.97 -9.93
CA ILE A 163 9.68 5.12 -10.48
C ILE A 163 10.77 4.85 -9.43
N LYS A 164 10.54 5.23 -8.16
CA LYS A 164 11.44 4.91 -7.04
C LYS A 164 11.69 3.41 -6.91
N THR A 165 10.63 2.63 -6.97
CA THR A 165 10.73 1.17 -6.90
C THR A 165 11.36 0.59 -8.16
N TYR A 166 11.09 1.20 -9.33
CA TYR A 166 11.76 0.84 -10.57
C TYR A 166 13.28 1.04 -10.46
N HIS A 167 13.75 2.19 -9.97
CA HIS A 167 15.18 2.46 -9.78
C HIS A 167 15.80 1.50 -8.75
N LEU A 168 15.10 1.17 -7.67
CA LEU A 168 15.56 0.16 -6.72
C LEU A 168 15.92 -1.14 -7.41
N PHE A 169 15.03 -1.66 -8.26
CA PHE A 169 15.26 -2.93 -8.93
C PHE A 169 16.26 -2.78 -10.09
N ARG A 170 16.17 -1.73 -10.88
CA ARG A 170 17.01 -1.54 -12.06
C ARG A 170 18.45 -1.18 -11.69
N ASP A 171 18.63 -0.20 -10.81
CA ASP A 171 19.92 0.43 -10.54
C ASP A 171 20.62 -0.20 -9.33
N GLU A 172 19.92 -0.44 -8.21
CA GLU A 172 20.52 -1.02 -7.02
C GLU A 172 20.58 -2.56 -7.09
N TYR A 173 19.48 -3.20 -7.50
CA TYR A 173 19.39 -4.67 -7.54
C TYR A 173 19.85 -5.27 -8.86
N HIS A 174 20.15 -4.45 -9.88
CA HIS A 174 20.63 -4.87 -11.22
C HIS A 174 19.71 -5.90 -11.90
N TYR A 175 18.39 -5.68 -11.75
CA TYR A 175 17.38 -6.51 -12.37
C TYR A 175 17.29 -6.22 -13.87
N ASN A 176 17.48 -7.24 -14.72
CA ASN A 176 17.67 -7.05 -16.15
C ASN A 176 16.42 -7.30 -17.00
N LYS A 177 15.38 -7.94 -16.43
CA LYS A 177 14.12 -8.18 -17.16
C LYS A 177 13.25 -6.93 -17.18
N GLU A 178 12.14 -7.00 -17.90
CA GLU A 178 11.20 -5.91 -18.03
C GLU A 178 10.46 -5.68 -16.70
N ILE A 179 10.29 -4.41 -16.35
CA ILE A 179 9.58 -3.95 -15.15
C ILE A 179 8.46 -3.01 -15.61
N TYR A 180 7.25 -3.30 -15.21
CA TYR A 180 6.08 -2.47 -15.51
C TYR A 180 5.79 -1.55 -14.32
N ILE A 181 5.71 -0.24 -14.59
CA ILE A 181 5.32 0.74 -13.57
C ILE A 181 3.81 0.89 -13.65
N VAL A 182 3.10 0.31 -12.67
CA VAL A 182 1.64 0.38 -12.58
C VAL A 182 1.25 0.87 -11.18
N PRO A 183 0.93 2.15 -11.05
CA PRO A 183 0.51 2.69 -9.76
C PRO A 183 -0.88 2.14 -9.36
N THR A 184 -1.05 1.90 -8.06
CA THR A 184 -2.35 1.57 -7.49
C THR A 184 -3.34 2.70 -7.71
N GLY A 185 -4.53 2.37 -8.20
CA GLY A 185 -5.63 3.31 -8.35
C GLY A 185 -6.42 3.51 -7.05
N ILE A 186 -7.29 4.51 -7.06
CA ILE A 186 -8.25 4.73 -5.98
C ILE A 186 -9.66 5.00 -6.52
N ASP A 187 -10.66 4.70 -5.71
CA ASP A 187 -12.01 5.24 -5.92
C ASP A 187 -12.07 6.70 -5.44
N SER A 188 -11.73 7.61 -6.35
CA SER A 188 -11.73 9.04 -6.04
C SER A 188 -13.13 9.61 -5.74
N SER A 189 -14.20 8.92 -6.12
CA SER A 189 -15.58 9.38 -5.90
C SER A 189 -15.91 9.48 -4.41
N ARG A 190 -15.33 8.61 -3.59
CA ARG A 190 -15.50 8.61 -2.13
C ARG A 190 -15.01 9.88 -1.45
N PHE A 191 -14.03 10.55 -2.07
CA PHE A 191 -13.43 11.78 -1.55
C PHE A 191 -14.09 13.04 -2.14
N ASN A 192 -15.05 12.90 -3.06
CA ASN A 192 -15.81 14.04 -3.55
C ASN A 192 -16.64 14.66 -2.42
N ARG A 193 -16.60 16.00 -2.34
CA ARG A 193 -17.30 16.75 -1.28
C ARG A 193 -18.80 16.44 -1.22
N GLU A 194 -19.43 16.17 -2.35
CA GLU A 194 -20.85 15.83 -2.46
C GLU A 194 -21.22 14.46 -1.85
N ASN A 195 -20.22 13.56 -1.74
CA ASN A 195 -20.38 12.23 -1.16
C ASN A 195 -19.98 12.18 0.33
N VAL A 196 -19.60 13.33 0.91
CA VAL A 196 -19.13 13.42 2.30
C VAL A 196 -20.11 14.20 3.16
N ASP A 197 -20.47 13.66 4.30
CA ASP A 197 -21.31 14.35 5.29
C ASP A 197 -20.60 15.56 5.90
N MET A 198 -20.83 16.72 5.31
CA MET A 198 -20.20 17.98 5.72
C MET A 198 -20.72 18.50 7.07
N LEU A 199 -21.90 18.05 7.55
CA LEU A 199 -22.37 18.36 8.90
C LEU A 199 -21.50 17.63 9.92
N LYS A 200 -21.28 16.33 9.69
CA LYS A 200 -20.39 15.50 10.52
C LYS A 200 -18.95 16.05 10.55
N VAL A 201 -18.43 16.52 9.39
CA VAL A 201 -17.12 17.21 9.33
C VAL A 201 -17.10 18.44 10.24
N GLY A 202 -18.16 19.25 10.20
CA GLY A 202 -18.28 20.44 11.06
C GLY A 202 -18.34 20.12 12.55
N GLU A 203 -19.06 19.06 12.92
CA GLU A 203 -19.14 18.56 14.31
C GLU A 203 -17.77 18.03 14.78
N MET A 204 -17.10 17.23 13.98
CA MET A 204 -15.75 16.74 14.27
C MET A 204 -14.77 17.90 14.46
N ARG A 205 -14.81 18.91 13.61
CA ARG A 205 -13.97 20.11 13.75
C ARG A 205 -14.19 20.83 15.07
N LYS A 206 -15.47 20.98 15.51
CA LYS A 206 -15.83 21.55 16.81
C LYS A 206 -15.34 20.68 17.97
N LYS A 207 -15.57 19.35 17.90
CA LYS A 207 -15.15 18.39 18.92
C LYS A 207 -13.63 18.39 19.11
N LEU A 208 -12.87 18.56 18.02
CA LEU A 208 -11.42 18.72 18.06
C LEU A 208 -10.97 20.12 18.49
N GLY A 209 -11.89 21.05 18.75
CA GLY A 209 -11.61 22.40 19.25
C GLY A 209 -10.98 23.31 18.20
N TYR A 210 -11.10 23.01 16.92
CA TYR A 210 -10.59 23.88 15.86
C TYR A 210 -11.51 25.07 15.61
N LYS A 211 -10.92 26.26 15.50
CA LYS A 211 -11.61 27.51 15.21
C LYS A 211 -11.88 27.64 13.71
N LYS A 212 -12.80 28.53 13.33
CA LYS A 212 -13.14 28.78 11.91
C LYS A 212 -11.93 29.18 11.06
N ASN A 213 -11.00 29.95 11.65
CA ASN A 213 -9.82 30.46 10.95
C ASN A 213 -8.56 29.59 11.13
N ASP A 214 -8.67 28.43 11.80
CA ASP A 214 -7.55 27.51 11.90
C ASP A 214 -7.30 26.83 10.57
N PHE A 215 -6.03 26.82 10.15
CA PHE A 215 -5.54 26.07 8.99
C PHE A 215 -4.99 24.74 9.50
N VAL A 216 -5.70 23.67 9.20
CA VAL A 216 -5.38 22.34 9.70
C VAL A 216 -4.65 21.55 8.62
N TYR A 217 -3.41 21.16 8.90
CA TYR A 217 -2.68 20.14 8.17
C TYR A 217 -3.09 18.76 8.68
N LEU A 218 -3.25 17.82 7.77
CA LEU A 218 -3.58 16.42 8.07
C LEU A 218 -2.40 15.53 7.73
N PHE A 219 -2.03 14.67 8.65
CA PHE A 219 -1.24 13.47 8.38
C PHE A 219 -2.13 12.23 8.61
N VAL A 220 -2.03 11.26 7.70
CA VAL A 220 -2.68 9.96 7.84
C VAL A 220 -1.64 8.87 7.64
N GLY A 221 -1.52 7.97 8.61
CA GLY A 221 -0.59 6.87 8.50
C GLY A 221 -0.29 6.19 9.82
N ARG A 222 0.52 5.14 9.74
CA ARG A 222 1.00 4.44 10.92
C ARG A 222 1.93 5.35 11.75
N MET A 223 1.76 5.33 13.06
CA MET A 223 2.64 6.07 13.98
C MET A 223 3.91 5.22 14.24
N ALA A 224 4.88 5.32 13.33
CA ALA A 224 6.10 4.53 13.34
C ALA A 224 7.27 5.35 12.76
N GLN A 225 8.49 4.93 13.06
CA GLN A 225 9.72 5.65 12.76
C GLN A 225 9.84 6.02 11.28
N GLU A 226 9.45 5.13 10.36
CA GLU A 226 9.51 5.34 8.92
C GLU A 226 8.60 6.47 8.40
N LYS A 227 7.61 6.87 9.19
CA LYS A 227 6.72 8.00 8.85
C LYS A 227 7.22 9.36 9.30
N ASN A 228 8.34 9.35 10.02
CA ASN A 228 9.06 10.56 10.41
C ASN A 228 8.19 11.62 11.13
N ILE A 229 7.33 11.15 12.06
CA ILE A 229 6.41 12.02 12.81
C ILE A 229 7.17 13.02 13.67
N LEU A 230 8.36 12.67 14.18
CA LEU A 230 9.19 13.59 14.97
C LEU A 230 9.54 14.84 14.17
N PHE A 231 9.88 14.70 12.88
CA PHE A 231 10.11 15.84 11.98
C PHE A 231 8.88 16.78 11.93
N LEU A 232 7.66 16.22 11.86
CA LEU A 232 6.44 17.02 11.85
C LEU A 232 6.22 17.77 13.18
N LEU A 233 6.58 17.14 14.30
CA LEU A 233 6.53 17.80 15.62
C LEU A 233 7.55 18.92 15.72
N GLU A 234 8.78 18.74 15.23
CA GLU A 234 9.82 19.79 15.15
C GLU A 234 9.38 20.98 14.28
N ALA A 235 8.73 20.68 13.14
CA ALA A 235 8.15 21.74 12.30
C ALA A 235 7.05 22.52 13.04
N MET A 236 6.19 21.83 13.81
CA MET A 236 5.15 22.49 14.60
C MET A 236 5.71 23.30 15.78
N GLU A 237 6.82 22.88 16.39
CA GLU A 237 7.52 23.66 17.41
C GLU A 237 8.06 24.99 16.83
N GLU A 238 8.65 24.92 15.64
CA GLU A 238 9.12 26.14 14.96
C GLU A 238 7.95 27.06 14.54
N ILE A 239 6.82 26.52 14.10
CA ILE A 239 5.57 27.24 13.84
C ILE A 239 5.09 27.97 15.10
N LYS A 240 5.11 27.28 16.26
CA LYS A 240 4.74 27.88 17.56
C LYS A 240 5.72 29.00 17.94
N ARG A 241 7.03 28.81 17.78
CA ARG A 241 8.05 29.88 18.00
C ARG A 241 7.81 31.12 17.13
N LYS A 242 7.36 30.93 15.89
CA LYS A 242 6.97 32.02 14.98
C LYS A 242 5.59 32.62 15.28
N LYS A 243 4.93 32.20 16.37
CA LYS A 243 3.62 32.70 16.83
C LYS A 243 2.49 32.55 15.80
N LYS A 244 2.54 31.51 14.95
CA LYS A 244 1.51 31.19 13.97
C LYS A 244 0.41 30.29 14.58
N SER A 245 -0.30 30.81 15.56
CA SER A 245 -1.24 30.06 16.42
C SER A 245 -2.45 29.48 15.69
N ASN A 246 -2.76 29.94 14.48
CA ASN A 246 -3.84 29.44 13.64
C ASN A 246 -3.44 28.20 12.82
N ILE A 247 -2.17 27.83 12.77
CA ILE A 247 -1.72 26.60 12.09
C ILE A 247 -1.83 25.44 13.07
N LYS A 248 -2.48 24.38 12.62
CA LYS A 248 -2.75 23.16 13.40
C LYS A 248 -2.31 21.92 12.63
N LEU A 249 -1.95 20.87 13.36
CA LEU A 249 -1.65 19.55 12.81
C LEU A 249 -2.57 18.50 13.43
N LEU A 250 -3.22 17.73 12.58
CA LEU A 250 -4.01 16.56 12.97
C LEU A 250 -3.30 15.29 12.48
N LEU A 251 -2.97 14.41 13.42
CA LEU A 251 -2.34 13.12 13.16
C LEU A 251 -3.40 12.02 13.34
N VAL A 252 -3.72 11.30 12.24
CA VAL A 252 -4.69 10.21 12.22
C VAL A 252 -3.97 8.90 11.93
N GLY A 253 -4.13 7.96 12.84
CA GLY A 253 -3.52 6.63 12.77
C GLY A 253 -3.06 6.14 14.13
N ASP A 254 -2.54 4.93 14.15
CA ASP A 254 -1.98 4.28 15.33
C ASP A 254 -0.68 3.56 14.96
N GLY A 255 0.09 3.10 15.92
CA GLY A 255 1.33 2.39 15.65
C GLY A 255 2.25 2.26 16.86
N PRO A 256 3.37 1.55 16.71
CA PRO A 256 4.24 1.19 17.84
C PRO A 256 4.88 2.41 18.53
N ASP A 257 5.08 3.51 17.82
CA ASP A 257 5.77 4.69 18.35
C ASP A 257 4.81 5.81 18.80
N LYS A 258 3.48 5.54 18.82
CA LYS A 258 2.49 6.55 19.19
C LYS A 258 2.73 7.14 20.57
N ASP A 259 3.01 6.30 21.58
CA ASP A 259 3.25 6.76 22.95
C ASP A 259 4.52 7.61 23.04
N LEU A 260 5.55 7.27 22.27
CA LEU A 260 6.76 8.07 22.14
C LEU A 260 6.45 9.47 21.58
N TYR A 261 5.66 9.53 20.51
CA TYR A 261 5.29 10.81 19.88
C TYR A 261 4.35 11.64 20.75
N ASP A 262 3.41 11.01 21.46
CA ASP A 262 2.54 11.71 22.40
C ASP A 262 3.36 12.32 23.56
N LYS A 263 4.34 11.58 24.07
CA LYS A 263 5.29 12.10 25.09
C LYS A 263 6.09 13.27 24.54
N LYS A 264 6.66 13.14 23.32
CA LYS A 264 7.44 14.21 22.67
C LYS A 264 6.60 15.45 22.42
N MET A 265 5.36 15.31 21.93
CA MET A 265 4.43 16.41 21.76
C MET A 265 4.20 17.20 23.06
N LYS A 266 4.07 16.49 24.20
CA LYS A 266 3.90 17.12 25.52
C LYS A 266 5.19 17.81 25.99
N GLU A 267 6.34 17.17 25.85
CA GLU A 267 7.67 17.75 26.17
C GLU A 267 7.92 19.05 25.41
N MET A 268 7.50 19.12 24.13
CA MET A 268 7.61 20.29 23.26
C MET A 268 6.44 21.28 23.46
N GLU A 269 5.54 21.02 24.41
CA GLU A 269 4.35 21.84 24.71
C GLU A 269 3.45 22.14 23.50
N LEU A 270 3.24 21.15 22.60
CA LEU A 270 2.51 21.33 21.34
C LEU A 270 1.01 20.96 21.42
N THR A 271 0.47 20.67 22.61
CA THR A 271 -0.92 20.18 22.81
C THR A 271 -2.01 21.16 22.35
N ASP A 272 -1.68 22.44 22.20
CA ASP A 272 -2.58 23.49 21.68
C ASP A 272 -2.65 23.53 20.14
N CYS A 273 -1.65 22.99 19.44
CA CYS A 273 -1.55 23.06 17.98
C CYS A 273 -1.44 21.69 17.29
N VAL A 274 -1.09 20.61 18.00
CA VAL A 274 -1.02 19.24 17.48
C VAL A 274 -2.03 18.36 18.19
N LYS A 275 -2.71 17.49 17.44
CA LYS A 275 -3.65 16.50 17.99
C LYS A 275 -3.42 15.13 17.39
N PHE A 276 -3.36 14.12 18.25
CA PHE A 276 -3.46 12.71 17.86
C PHE A 276 -4.92 12.27 17.96
N PHE A 277 -5.47 11.77 16.85
CA PHE A 277 -6.82 11.24 16.84
C PHE A 277 -6.86 9.75 17.21
N GLY A 278 -5.82 9.01 16.87
CA GLY A 278 -5.79 7.54 16.91
C GLY A 278 -6.21 6.93 15.58
N SER A 279 -6.45 5.63 15.57
CA SER A 279 -6.92 4.93 14.37
C SER A 279 -8.35 5.33 14.01
N ALA A 280 -8.63 5.38 12.73
CA ALA A 280 -9.95 5.65 12.19
C ALA A 280 -10.33 4.58 11.16
N PRO A 281 -11.62 4.19 11.04
CA PRO A 281 -12.07 3.31 9.99
C PRO A 281 -11.77 3.90 8.61
N TRP A 282 -11.36 3.05 7.67
CA TRP A 282 -11.07 3.50 6.31
C TRP A 282 -12.27 4.17 5.63
N THR A 283 -13.49 3.74 5.97
CA THR A 283 -14.75 4.34 5.50
C THR A 283 -14.91 5.80 5.91
N ASP A 284 -14.34 6.19 7.04
CA ASP A 284 -14.44 7.54 7.60
C ASP A 284 -13.32 8.48 7.15
N MET A 285 -12.32 7.97 6.43
CA MET A 285 -11.16 8.76 5.99
C MET A 285 -11.55 10.04 5.24
N PRO A 286 -12.55 10.04 4.31
CA PRO A 286 -12.97 11.27 3.65
C PRO A 286 -13.35 12.42 4.59
N LEU A 287 -13.89 12.12 5.78
CA LEU A 287 -14.24 13.13 6.79
C LEU A 287 -13.00 13.90 7.27
N TYR A 288 -11.89 13.19 7.53
CA TYR A 288 -10.64 13.78 8.01
C TYR A 288 -9.97 14.62 6.94
N TYR A 289 -9.96 14.15 5.69
CA TYR A 289 -9.46 14.95 4.58
C TYR A 289 -10.29 16.23 4.42
N HIS A 290 -11.62 16.17 4.48
CA HIS A 290 -12.46 17.36 4.36
C HIS A 290 -12.43 18.28 5.58
N LEU A 291 -12.08 17.77 6.76
CA LEU A 291 -11.83 18.56 7.96
C LEU A 291 -10.61 19.47 7.82
N SER A 292 -9.59 19.02 7.09
CA SER A 292 -8.31 19.71 6.90
C SER A 292 -8.31 20.62 5.67
N GLN A 293 -7.29 21.50 5.60
CA GLN A 293 -7.03 22.34 4.43
C GLN A 293 -5.98 21.76 3.51
N ALA A 294 -4.94 21.11 4.06
CA ALA A 294 -3.84 20.52 3.29
C ALA A 294 -3.39 19.22 3.93
N PHE A 295 -2.72 18.39 3.16
CA PHE A 295 -2.08 17.16 3.61
C PHE A 295 -0.58 17.41 3.83
N LEU A 296 0.00 16.82 4.88
CA LEU A 296 1.40 16.97 5.24
C LEU A 296 2.02 15.62 5.54
N THR A 297 3.13 15.27 4.88
CA THR A 297 3.87 14.03 5.15
C THR A 297 5.38 14.22 5.02
N ALA A 298 6.13 13.63 5.94
CA ALA A 298 7.59 13.56 5.91
C ALA A 298 8.11 12.13 5.76
N SER A 299 7.27 11.21 5.27
CA SER A 299 7.63 9.80 5.05
C SER A 299 8.63 9.66 3.91
N VAL A 300 9.73 8.93 4.15
CA VAL A 300 10.79 8.68 3.16
C VAL A 300 10.84 7.22 2.68
N THR A 301 9.94 6.38 3.18
CA THR A 301 9.92 4.95 2.90
C THR A 301 8.69 4.52 2.09
N GLU A 302 8.01 5.48 1.47
CA GLU A 302 6.84 5.16 0.68
C GLU A 302 7.23 4.37 -0.57
N THR A 303 6.44 3.34 -0.84
CA THR A 303 6.48 2.65 -2.14
C THR A 303 5.66 3.42 -3.16
N GLN A 304 4.51 3.97 -2.74
CA GLN A 304 3.67 4.84 -3.56
C GLN A 304 3.10 6.04 -2.77
N GLY A 305 2.55 5.82 -1.55
CA GLY A 305 1.92 6.87 -0.76
C GLY A 305 0.46 7.11 -1.13
N LEU A 306 -0.40 6.10 -0.97
CA LEU A 306 -1.83 6.17 -1.30
C LEU A 306 -2.54 7.35 -0.62
N THR A 307 -2.14 7.70 0.61
CA THR A 307 -2.71 8.83 1.36
C THR A 307 -2.50 10.19 0.68
N VAL A 308 -1.45 10.32 -0.15
CA VAL A 308 -1.23 11.49 -0.98
C VAL A 308 -2.28 11.56 -2.10
N ILE A 309 -2.57 10.44 -2.77
CA ILE A 309 -3.59 10.38 -3.81
C ILE A 309 -4.97 10.66 -3.23
N GLU A 310 -5.27 10.12 -2.04
CA GLU A 310 -6.52 10.39 -1.31
C GLU A 310 -6.67 11.88 -0.97
N ALA A 311 -5.60 12.53 -0.53
CA ALA A 311 -5.58 13.96 -0.26
C ALA A 311 -5.88 14.79 -1.52
N LEU A 312 -5.23 14.47 -2.63
CA LEU A 312 -5.46 15.14 -3.91
C LEU A 312 -6.89 14.90 -4.41
N ALA A 313 -7.45 13.69 -4.21
CA ALA A 313 -8.84 13.36 -4.52
C ALA A 313 -9.84 14.18 -3.68
N ALA A 314 -9.50 14.43 -2.41
CA ALA A 314 -10.28 15.29 -1.50
C ALA A 314 -10.05 16.79 -1.75
N GLU A 315 -9.39 17.17 -2.83
CA GLU A 315 -9.03 18.56 -3.17
C GLU A 315 -8.15 19.23 -2.11
N LYS A 316 -7.19 18.48 -1.53
CA LYS A 316 -6.23 19.03 -0.57
C LYS A 316 -4.85 19.14 -1.22
N PRO A 317 -4.27 20.37 -1.30
CA PRO A 317 -2.87 20.50 -1.63
C PRO A 317 -1.99 19.69 -0.70
N VAL A 318 -0.90 19.13 -1.25
CA VAL A 318 0.02 18.26 -0.53
C VAL A 318 1.32 18.97 -0.24
N LEU A 319 1.77 18.95 1.03
CA LEU A 319 3.14 19.25 1.40
C LEU A 319 3.83 17.93 1.73
N CYS A 320 4.89 17.59 1.04
CA CYS A 320 5.63 16.36 1.29
C CYS A 320 7.14 16.58 1.23
N ILE A 321 7.85 15.73 1.95
CA ILE A 321 9.30 15.68 1.82
C ILE A 321 9.67 15.31 0.38
N GLU A 322 10.81 15.83 -0.09
CA GLU A 322 11.35 15.50 -1.41
C GLU A 322 11.72 14.01 -1.47
N ASP A 323 10.89 13.21 -2.15
CA ASP A 323 11.11 11.78 -2.34
C ASP A 323 10.53 11.34 -3.69
N GLU A 324 11.27 10.50 -4.43
CA GLU A 324 10.87 10.02 -5.76
C GLU A 324 9.51 9.33 -5.79
N ALA A 325 9.06 8.73 -4.68
CA ALA A 325 7.75 8.09 -4.61
C ALA A 325 6.61 9.09 -4.84
N PHE A 326 6.83 10.36 -4.52
CA PHE A 326 5.82 11.41 -4.65
C PHE A 326 5.85 12.13 -5.99
N HIS A 327 6.96 12.10 -6.76
CA HIS A 327 7.12 12.84 -8.01
C HIS A 327 6.12 12.47 -9.11
N THR A 328 5.53 11.27 -9.04
CA THR A 328 4.49 10.86 -9.99
C THR A 328 3.11 11.43 -9.66
N MET A 329 2.89 11.90 -8.42
CA MET A 329 1.60 12.36 -7.90
C MET A 329 1.60 13.86 -7.59
N VAL A 330 2.70 14.35 -7.03
CA VAL A 330 2.87 15.75 -6.64
C VAL A 330 3.76 16.46 -7.66
N VAL A 331 3.27 17.56 -8.18
CA VAL A 331 4.02 18.47 -9.05
C VAL A 331 4.16 19.78 -8.30
N ASP A 332 5.42 20.19 -8.08
CA ASP A 332 5.72 21.37 -7.29
C ASP A 332 4.99 22.62 -7.82
N LYS A 333 4.37 23.34 -6.91
CA LYS A 333 3.55 24.54 -7.18
C LYS A 333 2.40 24.39 -8.15
N LEU A 334 2.02 23.15 -8.45
CA LEU A 334 0.82 22.83 -9.23
C LEU A 334 -0.30 22.26 -8.35
N ASN A 335 -0.03 21.18 -7.63
CA ASN A 335 -1.00 20.51 -6.75
C ASN A 335 -0.45 20.29 -5.33
N GLY A 336 0.80 20.66 -5.08
CA GLY A 336 1.50 20.53 -3.82
C GLY A 336 2.83 21.27 -3.82
N MET A 337 3.61 21.06 -2.78
CA MET A 337 4.94 21.67 -2.58
C MET A 337 5.86 20.66 -1.91
N PHE A 338 7.14 20.65 -2.28
CA PHE A 338 8.16 19.83 -1.66
C PHE A 338 8.95 20.60 -0.61
N PHE A 339 9.46 19.88 0.38
CA PHE A 339 10.42 20.39 1.36
C PHE A 339 11.54 19.37 1.62
N ASN A 340 12.73 19.86 2.03
CA ASN A 340 13.90 19.01 2.28
C ASN A 340 14.28 18.95 3.76
N ASP A 341 13.91 19.96 4.53
CA ASP A 341 14.23 20.11 5.95
C ASP A 341 13.10 20.82 6.71
N VAL A 342 13.24 20.90 8.04
CA VAL A 342 12.26 21.56 8.93
C VAL A 342 12.05 23.03 8.54
N SER A 343 13.11 23.75 8.17
CA SER A 343 13.03 25.16 7.84
C SER A 343 12.21 25.42 6.58
N THR A 344 12.45 24.63 5.52
CA THR A 344 11.68 24.68 4.27
C THR A 344 10.25 24.20 4.47
N CYS A 345 10.03 23.14 5.25
CA CYS A 345 8.69 22.67 5.61
C CYS A 345 7.88 23.79 6.29
N VAL A 346 8.45 24.42 7.30
CA VAL A 346 7.83 25.55 8.04
C VAL A 346 7.52 26.73 7.12
N LYS A 347 8.44 27.06 6.22
CA LYS A 347 8.25 28.15 5.24
C LYS A 347 7.03 27.85 4.35
N GLU A 348 6.97 26.65 3.77
CA GLU A 348 5.88 26.26 2.87
C GLU A 348 4.55 26.10 3.64
N MET A 349 4.55 25.63 4.89
CA MET A 349 3.36 25.61 5.74
C MET A 349 2.82 27.02 6.02
N ILE A 350 3.68 27.99 6.31
CA ILE A 350 3.26 29.38 6.54
C ILE A 350 2.73 29.97 5.23
N GLU A 351 3.44 29.80 4.13
CA GLU A 351 3.04 30.32 2.81
C GLU A 351 1.63 29.83 2.45
N LEU A 352 1.43 28.52 2.48
CA LEU A 352 0.13 27.91 2.11
C LEU A 352 -1.02 28.35 3.03
N SER A 353 -0.75 28.56 4.32
CA SER A 353 -1.76 28.98 5.29
C SER A 353 -2.11 30.47 5.24
N THR A 354 -1.21 31.32 4.71
CA THR A 354 -1.38 32.79 4.68
C THR A 354 -1.67 33.33 3.30
N ASN A 355 -1.15 32.68 2.24
CA ASN A 355 -1.35 33.09 0.84
C ASN A 355 -2.59 32.39 0.26
N LYS A 356 -3.75 32.97 0.44
CA LYS A 356 -5.02 32.44 -0.06
C LYS A 356 -5.07 32.26 -1.58
N LYS A 357 -4.32 33.08 -2.34
CA LYS A 357 -4.26 32.98 -3.80
C LYS A 357 -3.51 31.70 -4.20
N GLU A 358 -2.35 31.47 -3.62
CA GLU A 358 -1.54 30.25 -3.83
C GLU A 358 -2.31 29.00 -3.43
N TYR A 359 -2.89 28.99 -2.23
CA TYR A 359 -3.74 27.89 -1.75
C TYR A 359 -4.84 27.51 -2.75
N ASN A 360 -5.60 28.51 -3.24
CA ASN A 360 -6.69 28.26 -4.17
C ASN A 360 -6.20 27.79 -5.55
N LEU A 361 -5.02 28.25 -5.99
CA LEU A 361 -4.40 27.80 -7.24
C LEU A 361 -4.04 26.31 -7.14
N LEU A 362 -3.30 25.92 -6.11
CA LEU A 362 -2.92 24.52 -5.88
C LEU A 362 -4.16 23.63 -5.75
N LYS A 363 -5.12 24.04 -4.92
CA LYS A 363 -6.36 23.28 -4.70
C LYS A 363 -7.12 23.00 -6.00
N LYS A 364 -7.18 23.95 -6.93
CA LYS A 364 -7.89 23.79 -8.21
C LYS A 364 -7.28 22.68 -9.07
N GLN A 365 -5.98 22.44 -8.95
CA GLN A 365 -5.27 21.48 -9.79
C GLN A 365 -5.22 20.07 -9.21
N THR A 366 -5.51 19.88 -7.91
CA THR A 366 -5.38 18.57 -7.25
C THR A 366 -6.16 17.47 -7.96
N LYS A 367 -7.46 17.69 -8.21
CA LYS A 367 -8.34 16.67 -8.78
C LYS A 367 -8.00 16.28 -10.21
N SER A 368 -7.47 17.22 -11.00
CA SER A 368 -7.06 16.95 -12.38
C SER A 368 -5.78 16.12 -12.45
N SER A 369 -4.90 16.24 -11.45
CA SER A 369 -3.60 15.56 -11.41
C SER A 369 -3.69 14.07 -11.11
N ILE A 370 -4.83 13.59 -10.59
CA ILE A 370 -4.99 12.17 -10.21
C ILE A 370 -5.83 11.34 -11.19
N LYS A 371 -6.15 11.84 -12.38
CA LYS A 371 -6.99 11.11 -13.36
C LYS A 371 -6.40 9.76 -13.76
N SER A 372 -5.07 9.67 -13.85
CA SER A 372 -4.35 8.43 -14.14
C SER A 372 -4.43 7.38 -13.02
N TYR A 373 -4.85 7.77 -11.81
CA TYR A 373 -5.04 6.89 -10.66
C TYR A 373 -6.48 6.42 -10.48
N SER A 374 -7.33 6.53 -11.52
CA SER A 374 -8.70 6.00 -11.49
C SER A 374 -8.69 4.46 -11.44
N LEU A 375 -9.79 3.87 -10.93
CA LEU A 375 -9.95 2.41 -10.91
C LEU A 375 -9.81 1.80 -12.31
N SER A 376 -10.44 2.40 -13.32
CA SER A 376 -10.37 1.91 -14.69
C SER A 376 -8.96 2.01 -15.28
N SER A 377 -8.22 3.12 -15.04
CA SER A 377 -6.83 3.24 -15.47
C SER A 377 -5.95 2.15 -14.81
N PHE A 378 -6.15 1.88 -13.53
CA PHE A 378 -5.43 0.85 -12.80
C PHE A 378 -5.73 -0.54 -13.35
N ALA A 379 -7.02 -0.89 -13.50
CA ALA A 379 -7.43 -2.17 -14.08
C ALA A 379 -6.84 -2.37 -15.47
N ASN A 380 -6.98 -1.40 -16.36
CA ASN A 380 -6.50 -1.50 -17.74
C ASN A 380 -4.99 -1.67 -17.82
N SER A 381 -4.22 -0.92 -17.02
CA SER A 381 -2.77 -1.07 -16.96
C SER A 381 -2.36 -2.48 -16.48
N VAL A 382 -3.03 -3.03 -15.46
CA VAL A 382 -2.77 -4.39 -14.99
C VAL A 382 -3.19 -5.44 -16.01
N LEU A 383 -4.32 -5.24 -16.71
CA LEU A 383 -4.80 -6.14 -17.76
C LEU A 383 -3.82 -6.19 -18.95
N ASP A 384 -3.19 -5.09 -19.29
CA ASP A 384 -2.17 -5.08 -20.35
C ASP A 384 -0.94 -5.88 -19.93
N VAL A 385 -0.51 -5.77 -18.67
CA VAL A 385 0.56 -6.62 -18.12
C VAL A 385 0.16 -8.10 -18.10
N TYR A 386 -1.10 -8.44 -17.80
CA TYR A 386 -1.57 -9.83 -17.88
C TYR A 386 -1.49 -10.39 -19.30
N LYS A 387 -1.84 -9.61 -20.33
CA LYS A 387 -1.70 -10.04 -21.73
C LYS A 387 -0.24 -10.38 -22.04
N VAL A 388 0.70 -9.49 -21.66
CA VAL A 388 2.13 -9.73 -21.84
C VAL A 388 2.59 -10.98 -21.07
N ALA A 389 2.11 -11.18 -19.83
CA ALA A 389 2.48 -12.37 -19.05
C ALA A 389 2.01 -13.66 -19.73
N ILE A 390 0.78 -13.67 -20.25
CA ILE A 390 0.21 -14.82 -20.96
C ILE A 390 1.01 -15.09 -22.26
N ASP A 391 1.33 -14.06 -23.00
CA ASP A 391 2.12 -14.19 -24.25
C ASP A 391 3.52 -14.70 -23.97
N ASN A 392 4.23 -14.13 -22.99
CA ASN A 392 5.54 -14.56 -22.55
C ASN A 392 5.53 -16.02 -22.09
N PHE A 393 4.51 -16.40 -21.33
CA PHE A 393 4.35 -17.77 -20.84
C PHE A 393 4.12 -18.77 -21.99
N ASN A 394 3.29 -18.43 -22.96
CA ASN A 394 3.00 -19.28 -24.12
C ASN A 394 4.23 -19.42 -25.04
N ASN A 395 5.05 -18.39 -25.16
CA ASN A 395 6.27 -18.41 -25.98
C ASN A 395 7.42 -19.20 -25.32
N LYS A 396 7.39 -19.45 -24.00
CA LYS A 396 8.38 -20.27 -23.27
C LYS A 396 8.17 -21.79 -23.44
N LYS A 397 7.27 -22.26 -24.30
CA LYS A 397 6.81 -23.66 -24.39
C LYS A 397 7.85 -24.71 -24.84
N ASP A 398 9.12 -24.39 -24.97
CA ASP A 398 10.16 -25.29 -25.48
C ASP A 398 11.18 -25.83 -24.45
N PHE A 399 10.78 -25.99 -23.16
CA PHE A 399 11.58 -26.75 -22.19
C PHE A 399 10.99 -28.13 -21.94
N PRO A 400 11.79 -29.23 -21.90
CA PRO A 400 11.27 -30.59 -21.99
C PRO A 400 10.40 -30.97 -20.79
N ASN A 401 9.20 -31.45 -21.12
CA ASN A 401 8.08 -31.88 -20.25
C ASN A 401 8.36 -33.06 -19.29
N ILE A 402 9.58 -33.59 -19.17
CA ILE A 402 9.83 -34.83 -18.44
C ILE A 402 9.71 -34.67 -16.91
N VAL A 403 10.27 -33.61 -16.36
CA VAL A 403 10.22 -33.36 -14.90
C VAL A 403 8.79 -32.95 -14.47
N HIS A 404 8.14 -32.16 -15.30
CA HIS A 404 6.78 -31.69 -15.06
C HIS A 404 5.74 -32.84 -14.95
N ASN A 405 5.76 -33.75 -15.90
CA ASN A 405 4.80 -34.87 -15.92
C ASN A 405 5.00 -35.85 -14.75
N THR A 406 6.24 -35.98 -14.25
CA THR A 406 6.54 -36.82 -13.09
C THR A 406 6.08 -36.20 -11.78
N VAL A 407 6.32 -34.90 -11.60
CA VAL A 407 5.88 -34.15 -10.41
C VAL A 407 4.36 -34.06 -10.38
N LYS A 408 3.71 -33.74 -11.50
CA LYS A 408 2.25 -33.69 -11.62
C LYS A 408 1.57 -35.03 -11.26
N LYS A 409 2.11 -36.15 -11.76
CA LYS A 409 1.59 -37.50 -11.43
C LYS A 409 1.76 -37.85 -9.96
N LEU A 410 2.81 -37.40 -9.29
CA LEU A 410 3.04 -37.64 -7.85
C LEU A 410 2.08 -36.86 -6.96
N PHE A 411 1.75 -35.63 -7.33
CA PHE A 411 0.83 -34.79 -6.56
C PHE A 411 -0.64 -35.14 -6.84
N ASP A 412 -1.02 -35.33 -8.10
CA ASP A 412 -2.40 -35.76 -8.45
C ASP A 412 -2.75 -37.12 -7.78
N LYS A 413 -1.78 -38.05 -7.62
CA LYS A 413 -1.99 -39.32 -6.95
C LYS A 413 -2.19 -39.18 -5.42
N LYS A 414 -1.52 -38.25 -4.76
CA LYS A 414 -1.71 -37.98 -3.33
C LYS A 414 -3.05 -37.30 -3.05
N GLU A 415 -3.48 -36.38 -3.90
CA GLU A 415 -4.78 -35.72 -3.75
C GLU A 415 -5.97 -36.73 -3.86
N ASP A 416 -5.87 -37.73 -4.73
CA ASP A 416 -6.92 -38.73 -4.89
C ASP A 416 -6.97 -39.78 -3.74
N GLU A 417 -5.88 -40.01 -3.02
CA GLU A 417 -5.82 -40.94 -1.89
C GLU A 417 -6.32 -40.32 -0.56
N GLU A 418 -6.07 -39.04 -0.30
CA GLU A 418 -6.49 -38.36 0.94
C GLU A 418 -8.01 -38.10 1.00
N TRP A 419 -8.72 -38.02 -0.13
CA TRP A 419 -10.18 -37.84 -0.17
C TRP A 419 -10.98 -39.13 -0.05
N LYS A 420 -10.34 -40.29 -0.08
CA LYS A 420 -11.00 -41.60 0.19
C LYS A 420 -11.06 -41.96 1.68
N LEU A 421 -10.45 -41.14 2.53
CA LEU A 421 -10.33 -41.38 3.98
C LEU A 421 -11.06 -40.32 4.85
N SER A 422 -11.91 -39.47 4.25
CA SER A 422 -12.73 -38.51 5.01
C SER A 422 -14.25 -38.74 4.74
#